data_60382105baec6524c7c202593ee7c4ad
#
_entry.id   60382105baec6524c7c202593ee7c4ad
#
_cell.length_a   1.000
_cell.length_b   1.000
_cell.length_c   1.000
_cell.angle_alpha   90.00
_cell.angle_beta   90.00
_cell.angle_gamma   90.00
#
_symmetry.space_group_name_H-M   'P 1'
#
loop_
_entity.id
_entity.type
_entity.pdbx_description
1 polymer ?
#
loop_
_entity_poly.entity_id
_entity_poly.type
_entity_poly.pdbx_seq_one_letter_code
_entity_poly.pdbx_strand_id
1 'polypeptide(L)'
;MRLTLRADGTADIGLVWARYSTPELWPTWAPQIRRVECSAQRLAVGVTGTVYGVIPNIGARFEVMEFSDEEHRWIWDIVAGPVRMRLDHRSESRIGGGTSTALVVDGPAASVLVYAPVARISLESLVRRPKS
;
A
#
# COMPACT_ATOMS: atom_id res chain seq x y z
N MET A 1 18.01 2.29 -4.02
CA MET A 1 17.41 1.51 -5.11
C MET A 1 15.97 1.91 -5.30
N ARG A 2 15.55 2.05 -6.54
CA ARG A 2 14.15 2.33 -6.88
C ARG A 2 13.63 1.20 -7.76
N LEU A 3 12.49 0.64 -7.40
CA LEU A 3 11.88 -0.47 -8.12
C LEU A 3 10.39 -0.18 -8.34
N THR A 4 9.90 -0.42 -9.56
CA THR A 4 8.47 -0.28 -9.88
C THR A 4 7.84 -1.66 -10.00
N LEU A 5 6.74 -1.86 -9.26
CA LEU A 5 5.93 -3.07 -9.30
C LEU A 5 4.55 -2.71 -9.87
N ARG A 6 3.96 -3.63 -10.64
CA ARG A 6 2.66 -3.42 -11.26
C ARG A 6 1.77 -4.64 -11.08
N ALA A 7 0.47 -4.40 -11.02
CA ALA A 7 -0.54 -5.46 -11.03
C ALA A 7 -1.82 -4.95 -11.68
N ASP A 8 -2.49 -5.83 -12.41
CA ASP A 8 -3.79 -5.58 -13.02
C ASP A 8 -4.80 -6.57 -12.46
N GLY A 9 -6.03 -6.10 -12.26
CA GLY A 9 -7.09 -6.98 -11.75
C GLY A 9 -8.47 -6.46 -12.10
N THR A 10 -9.48 -7.22 -11.69
CA THR A 10 -10.88 -6.98 -12.07
C THR A 10 -11.66 -6.11 -11.09
N ALA A 11 -11.08 -5.76 -9.93
CA ALA A 11 -11.74 -4.88 -8.97
C ALA A 11 -11.86 -3.46 -9.53
N ASP A 12 -13.02 -2.81 -9.28
CA ASP A 12 -13.24 -1.43 -9.69
C ASP A 12 -12.29 -0.47 -8.97
N ILE A 13 -11.97 0.64 -9.62
CA ILE A 13 -11.12 1.68 -9.05
C ILE A 13 -11.67 2.21 -7.71
N GLY A 14 -12.99 2.32 -7.58
CA GLY A 14 -13.61 2.73 -6.33
C GLY A 14 -13.33 1.79 -5.17
N LEU A 15 -13.39 0.48 -5.43
CA LEU A 15 -13.07 -0.52 -4.43
C LEU A 15 -11.58 -0.51 -4.09
N VAL A 16 -10.71 -0.44 -5.10
CA VAL A 16 -9.26 -0.38 -4.90
C VAL A 16 -8.90 0.85 -4.08
N TRP A 17 -9.49 1.99 -4.41
CA TRP A 17 -9.22 3.23 -3.69
C TRP A 17 -9.72 3.18 -2.24
N ALA A 18 -10.89 2.59 -2.00
CA ALA A 18 -11.40 2.36 -0.64
C ALA A 18 -10.44 1.48 0.17
N ARG A 19 -9.91 0.42 -0.43
CA ARG A 19 -8.94 -0.47 0.22
C ARG A 19 -7.66 0.28 0.60
N TYR A 20 -7.16 1.15 -0.26
CA TYR A 20 -5.98 1.96 0.03
C TYR A 20 -6.26 3.04 1.07
N SER A 21 -7.34 3.79 0.91
CA SER A 21 -7.59 4.98 1.72
C SER A 21 -8.10 4.68 3.13
N THR A 22 -8.49 3.42 3.41
CA THR A 22 -9.04 3.01 4.71
C THR A 22 -8.09 2.02 5.38
N PRO A 23 -7.21 2.48 6.30
CA PRO A 23 -6.21 1.62 6.94
C PRO A 23 -6.79 0.38 7.62
N GLU A 24 -8.00 0.48 8.17
CA GLU A 24 -8.69 -0.65 8.79
C GLU A 24 -8.88 -1.83 7.83
N LEU A 25 -8.93 -1.57 6.51
CA LEU A 25 -9.08 -2.61 5.50
C LEU A 25 -7.76 -3.24 5.06
N TRP A 26 -6.62 -2.64 5.39
CA TRP A 26 -5.32 -3.13 4.91
C TRP A 26 -5.06 -4.61 5.22
N PRO A 27 -5.38 -5.13 6.40
CA PRO A 27 -5.20 -6.57 6.65
C PRO A 27 -6.03 -7.48 5.74
N THR A 28 -7.09 -6.97 5.12
CA THR A 28 -7.95 -7.78 4.26
C THR A 28 -7.36 -8.05 2.89
N TRP A 29 -6.40 -7.22 2.44
CA TRP A 29 -5.78 -7.40 1.12
C TRP A 29 -4.25 -7.47 1.18
N ALA A 30 -3.62 -7.00 2.23
CA ALA A 30 -2.16 -7.06 2.42
C ALA A 30 -1.83 -8.17 3.43
N PRO A 31 -1.46 -9.38 2.97
CA PRO A 31 -1.32 -10.53 3.88
C PRO A 31 -0.21 -10.37 4.91
N GLN A 32 0.78 -9.51 4.66
CA GLN A 32 1.84 -9.21 5.62
C GLN A 32 1.40 -8.28 6.74
N ILE A 33 0.25 -7.61 6.61
CA ILE A 33 -0.25 -6.68 7.62
C ILE A 33 -1.29 -7.39 8.48
N ARG A 34 -1.03 -7.47 9.79
CA ARG A 34 -1.97 -8.06 10.75
C ARG A 34 -2.89 -7.02 11.36
N ARG A 35 -2.34 -5.84 11.68
CA ARG A 35 -3.14 -4.74 12.21
C ARG A 35 -2.47 -3.42 11.95
N VAL A 36 -3.23 -2.37 12.04
CA VAL A 36 -2.77 -0.99 11.84
C VAL A 36 -3.26 -0.14 12.99
N GLU A 37 -2.36 0.64 13.58
CA GLU A 37 -2.72 1.75 14.46
C GLU A 37 -2.55 3.02 13.65
N CYS A 38 -3.57 3.85 13.57
CA CYS A 38 -3.59 5.00 12.70
C CYS A 38 -4.23 6.20 13.39
N SER A 39 -3.68 7.39 13.14
CA SER A 39 -4.18 8.64 13.71
C SER A 39 -5.52 9.07 13.13
N ALA A 40 -5.99 8.45 12.04
CA ALA A 40 -7.26 8.79 11.39
C ALA A 40 -7.89 7.53 10.79
N GLN A 41 -9.21 7.59 10.53
CA GLN A 41 -9.94 6.50 9.91
C GLN A 41 -9.69 6.43 8.41
N ARG A 42 -9.28 7.53 7.80
CA ARG A 42 -9.02 7.63 6.37
C ARG A 42 -7.71 8.35 6.13
N LEU A 43 -6.96 7.92 5.13
CA LEU A 43 -5.69 8.57 4.78
C LEU A 43 -5.89 10.01 4.29
N ALA A 44 -4.94 10.84 4.64
CA ALA A 44 -4.78 12.22 4.17
C ALA A 44 -3.33 12.62 4.43
N VAL A 45 -2.90 13.71 3.83
CA VAL A 45 -1.55 14.26 4.11
C VAL A 45 -1.37 14.47 5.61
N GLY A 46 -0.24 14.01 6.13
CA GLY A 46 0.10 14.16 7.54
C GLY A 46 -0.41 13.07 8.47
N VAL A 47 -1.26 12.16 7.98
CA VAL A 47 -1.71 11.00 8.76
C VAL A 47 -0.51 10.11 9.09
N THR A 48 -0.41 9.71 10.34
CA THR A 48 0.66 8.85 10.84
C THR A 48 0.08 7.58 11.46
N GLY A 49 0.91 6.56 11.56
CA GLY A 49 0.50 5.32 12.21
C GLY A 49 1.61 4.29 12.25
N THR A 50 1.24 3.08 12.64
CA THR A 50 2.13 1.94 12.70
C THR A 50 1.44 0.72 12.11
N VAL A 51 2.11 0.03 11.20
CA VAL A 51 1.65 -1.26 10.68
C VAL A 51 2.39 -2.38 11.40
N TYR A 52 1.63 -3.40 11.83
CA TYR A 52 2.16 -4.57 12.51
C TYR A 52 2.03 -5.80 11.63
N GLY A 53 3.12 -6.52 11.49
CA GLY A 53 3.18 -7.73 10.69
C GLY A 53 3.04 -9.01 11.51
N VAL A 54 3.60 -10.09 10.97
CA VAL A 54 3.50 -11.42 11.57
C VAL A 54 4.35 -11.59 12.85
N ILE A 55 5.36 -10.73 13.05
CA ILE A 55 6.19 -10.76 14.25
C ILE A 55 5.54 -9.86 15.31
N PRO A 56 5.11 -10.39 16.46
CA PRO A 56 4.46 -9.59 17.49
C PRO A 56 5.34 -8.44 17.99
N ASN A 57 4.72 -7.29 18.21
CA ASN A 57 5.34 -6.09 18.78
C ASN A 57 6.43 -5.43 17.91
N ILE A 58 6.64 -5.91 16.69
CA ILE A 58 7.51 -5.25 15.71
C ILE A 58 6.64 -4.55 14.69
N GLY A 59 6.68 -3.21 14.71
CA GLY A 59 5.89 -2.38 13.84
C GLY A 59 6.77 -1.49 12.96
N ALA A 60 6.21 -1.08 11.82
CA ALA A 60 6.79 -0.08 10.96
C ALA A 60 5.95 1.19 11.04
N ARG A 61 6.58 2.32 11.34
CA ARG A 61 5.90 3.61 11.45
C ARG A 61 5.81 4.25 10.08
N PHE A 62 4.68 4.89 9.80
CA PHE A 62 4.48 5.57 8.53
C PHE A 62 3.96 6.99 8.71
N GLU A 63 4.21 7.80 7.70
CA GLU A 63 3.61 9.13 7.55
C GLU A 63 3.21 9.32 6.10
N VAL A 64 1.98 9.76 5.86
CA VAL A 64 1.48 10.05 4.53
C VAL A 64 1.99 11.42 4.09
N MET A 65 2.78 11.45 3.03
CA MET A 65 3.43 12.65 2.52
C MET A 65 2.61 13.35 1.44
N GLU A 66 1.91 12.59 0.60
CA GLU A 66 1.02 13.09 -0.44
C GLU A 66 -0.20 12.20 -0.53
N PHE A 67 -1.35 12.77 -0.88
CA PHE A 67 -2.60 12.03 -1.04
C PHE A 67 -3.53 12.79 -2.00
N SER A 68 -3.96 12.14 -3.08
CA SER A 68 -4.88 12.70 -4.05
C SER A 68 -6.01 11.73 -4.38
N ASP A 69 -7.23 12.08 -3.99
CA ASP A 69 -8.43 11.33 -4.36
C ASP A 69 -8.71 11.39 -5.88
N GLU A 70 -8.40 12.51 -6.51
CA GLU A 70 -8.63 12.69 -7.94
C GLU A 70 -7.71 11.82 -8.79
N GLU A 71 -6.43 11.78 -8.45
CA GLU A 71 -5.43 11.05 -9.20
C GLU A 71 -5.30 9.59 -8.76
N HIS A 72 -5.96 9.20 -7.68
CA HIS A 72 -5.81 7.88 -7.04
C HIS A 72 -4.33 7.57 -6.78
N ARG A 73 -3.66 8.51 -6.13
CA ARG A 73 -2.24 8.44 -5.85
C ARG A 73 -1.97 8.85 -4.41
N TRP A 74 -1.07 8.12 -3.75
CA TRP A 74 -0.60 8.52 -2.41
C TRP A 74 0.82 8.02 -2.17
N ILE A 75 1.55 8.80 -1.39
CA ILE A 75 2.95 8.53 -1.06
C ILE A 75 3.08 8.51 0.44
N TRP A 76 3.75 7.49 0.97
CA TRP A 76 4.14 7.49 2.36
C TRP A 76 5.63 7.21 2.52
N ASP A 77 6.17 7.69 3.65
CA ASP A 77 7.46 7.25 4.17
C ASP A 77 7.19 6.23 5.27
N ILE A 78 7.91 5.11 5.24
CA ILE A 78 7.80 4.05 6.23
C ILE A 78 9.16 3.76 6.82
N VAL A 79 9.20 3.59 8.15
CA VAL A 79 10.44 3.38 8.93
C VAL A 79 10.29 2.13 9.76
N ALA A 80 11.20 1.18 9.58
CA ALA A 80 11.29 -0.04 10.36
C ALA A 80 12.73 -0.16 10.88
N GLY A 81 12.94 0.13 12.18
CA GLY A 81 14.29 0.21 12.75
C GLY A 81 15.14 1.23 12.01
N PRO A 82 16.33 0.84 11.51
CA PRO A 82 17.21 1.76 10.76
C PRO A 82 16.80 1.93 9.29
N VAL A 83 15.81 1.18 8.82
CA VAL A 83 15.41 1.16 7.41
C VAL A 83 14.30 2.17 7.16
N ARG A 84 14.52 3.05 6.18
CA ARG A 84 13.49 3.99 5.70
C ARG A 84 13.25 3.74 4.22
N MET A 85 11.97 3.63 3.84
CA MET A 85 11.56 3.50 2.45
C MET A 85 10.47 4.51 2.14
N ARG A 86 10.44 4.96 0.88
CA ARG A 86 9.33 5.76 0.35
C ARG A 86 8.57 4.92 -0.67
N LEU A 87 7.26 4.88 -0.53
CA LEU A 87 6.38 4.12 -1.41
C LEU A 87 5.37 5.07 -2.07
N ASP A 88 5.41 5.12 -3.40
CA ASP A 88 4.49 5.90 -4.22
C ASP A 88 3.47 4.93 -4.83
N HIS A 89 2.19 5.07 -4.43
CA HIS A 89 1.10 4.19 -4.82
C HIS A 89 0.22 4.90 -5.84
N ARG A 90 0.01 4.28 -7.00
CA ARG A 90 -0.84 4.82 -8.06
C ARG A 90 -1.81 3.76 -8.54
N SER A 91 -3.04 4.17 -8.83
CA SER A 91 -4.05 3.29 -9.41
C SER A 91 -4.85 4.03 -10.46
N GLU A 92 -5.25 3.31 -11.50
CA GLU A 92 -6.07 3.87 -12.58
C GLU A 92 -7.04 2.82 -13.11
N SER A 93 -8.18 3.29 -13.63
CA SER A 93 -9.15 2.42 -14.28
C SER A 93 -8.60 1.88 -15.57
N ARG A 94 -8.88 0.61 -15.85
CA ARG A 94 -8.52 -0.04 -17.11
C ARG A 94 -9.64 0.13 -18.12
N ILE A 95 -9.25 0.25 -19.39
CA ILE A 95 -10.18 0.19 -20.50
C ILE A 95 -10.82 -1.21 -20.52
N GLY A 96 -12.14 -1.28 -20.48
CA GLY A 96 -12.86 -2.55 -20.45
C GLY A 96 -13.16 -3.08 -19.04
N GLY A 97 -12.76 -2.35 -18.00
CA GLY A 97 -13.07 -2.66 -16.60
C GLY A 97 -11.86 -3.09 -15.78
N GLY A 98 -11.99 -2.96 -14.46
CA GLY A 98 -10.93 -3.29 -13.53
C GLY A 98 -9.96 -2.14 -13.28
N THR A 99 -8.85 -2.45 -12.63
CA THR A 99 -7.87 -1.45 -12.18
C THR A 99 -6.46 -1.94 -12.46
N SER A 100 -5.61 -1.01 -12.91
CA SER A 100 -4.16 -1.17 -12.93
C SER A 100 -3.57 -0.41 -11.77
N THR A 101 -2.66 -1.03 -11.03
CA THR A 101 -1.95 -0.37 -9.93
C THR A 101 -0.45 -0.46 -10.14
N ALA A 102 0.26 0.58 -9.71
CA ALA A 102 1.71 0.63 -9.73
C ALA A 102 2.23 1.11 -8.38
N LEU A 103 3.33 0.54 -7.94
CA LEU A 103 4.01 0.91 -6.71
C LEU A 103 5.47 1.16 -7.01
N VAL A 104 5.94 2.36 -6.69
CA VAL A 104 7.37 2.67 -6.76
C VAL A 104 7.93 2.60 -5.35
N VAL A 105 8.85 1.67 -5.12
CA VAL A 105 9.53 1.49 -3.83
C VAL A 105 10.93 2.08 -3.94
N ASP A 106 11.27 2.99 -3.04
CA ASP A 106 12.58 3.65 -3.01
C ASP A 106 13.18 3.51 -1.61
N GLY A 107 14.39 2.97 -1.54
CA GLY A 107 15.08 2.76 -0.26
C GLY A 107 16.37 1.96 -0.42
N PRO A 108 16.94 1.45 0.69
CA PRO A 108 18.13 0.61 0.63
C PRO A 108 17.91 -0.63 -0.21
N ALA A 109 18.87 -0.98 -1.07
CA ALA A 109 18.71 -2.06 -2.04
C ALA A 109 18.28 -3.38 -1.42
N ALA A 110 18.91 -3.81 -0.34
CA ALA A 110 18.55 -5.07 0.33
C ALA A 110 17.10 -5.06 0.82
N SER A 111 16.66 -3.93 1.40
CA SER A 111 15.29 -3.79 1.92
C SER A 111 14.27 -3.81 0.79
N VAL A 112 14.54 -3.12 -0.31
CA VAL A 112 13.67 -3.09 -1.48
C VAL A 112 13.54 -4.48 -2.08
N LEU A 113 14.63 -5.21 -2.23
CA LEU A 113 14.62 -6.56 -2.81
C LEU A 113 13.89 -7.58 -1.93
N VAL A 114 14.01 -7.46 -0.61
CA VAL A 114 13.27 -8.33 0.33
C VAL A 114 11.78 -8.01 0.31
N TYR A 115 11.44 -6.73 0.24
CA TYR A 115 10.05 -6.29 0.26
C TYR A 115 9.29 -6.56 -1.05
N ALA A 116 9.99 -6.54 -2.20
CA ALA A 116 9.35 -6.61 -3.52
C ALA A 116 8.42 -7.82 -3.72
N PRO A 117 8.79 -9.07 -3.35
CA PRO A 117 7.86 -10.20 -3.51
C PRO A 117 6.60 -10.06 -2.67
N VAL A 118 6.73 -9.56 -1.46
CA VAL A 118 5.60 -9.33 -0.54
C VAL A 118 4.69 -8.24 -1.09
N ALA A 119 5.27 -7.15 -1.57
CA ALA A 119 4.53 -6.06 -2.17
C ALA A 119 3.77 -6.51 -3.42
N ARG A 120 4.37 -7.35 -4.26
CA ARG A 120 3.71 -7.87 -5.45
C ARG A 120 2.46 -8.69 -5.10
N ILE A 121 2.55 -9.56 -4.10
CA ILE A 121 1.40 -10.33 -3.62
C ILE A 121 0.30 -9.41 -3.12
N SER A 122 0.66 -8.37 -2.38
CA SER A 122 -0.30 -7.38 -1.88
C SER A 122 -0.99 -6.62 -3.00
N LEU A 123 -0.23 -6.19 -4.04
CA LEU A 123 -0.81 -5.48 -5.17
C LEU A 123 -1.77 -6.36 -5.96
N GLU A 124 -1.44 -7.62 -6.18
CA GLU A 124 -2.32 -8.57 -6.84
C GLU A 124 -3.61 -8.78 -6.06
N SER A 125 -3.52 -8.86 -4.74
CA SER A 125 -4.69 -8.98 -3.86
C SER A 125 -5.53 -7.69 -3.85
N LEU A 126 -4.87 -6.53 -3.85
CA LEU A 126 -5.52 -5.21 -3.86
C LEU A 126 -6.47 -5.05 -5.04
N VAL A 127 -6.06 -5.48 -6.23
CA VAL A 127 -6.83 -5.31 -7.47
C VAL A 127 -7.72 -6.51 -7.79
N ARG A 128 -7.77 -7.49 -6.91
CA ARG A 128 -8.60 -8.69 -7.09
C ARG A 128 -10.03 -8.40 -6.70
N ARG A 129 -10.95 -8.80 -7.57
CA ARG A 129 -12.38 -8.73 -7.27
C ARG A 129 -12.71 -9.68 -6.11
N PRO A 130 -13.52 -9.26 -5.12
CA PRO A 130 -13.91 -10.14 -4.03
C PRO A 130 -14.65 -11.38 -4.56
N LYS A 131 -14.43 -12.52 -3.93
CA LYS A 131 -15.24 -13.70 -4.20
C LYS A 131 -16.63 -13.46 -3.65
N SER A 132 -17.61 -13.64 -4.51
CA SER A 132 -19.02 -13.55 -4.13
C SER A 132 -19.49 -14.86 -3.51
#